data_42119628a7b9d2bdafc757b1cda23b1f
#
_entry.id   42119628a7b9d2bdafc757b1cda23b1f
#
_cell.length_a   1.000
_cell.length_b   1.000
_cell.length_c   1.000
_cell.angle_alpha   90.00
_cell.angle_beta   90.00
_cell.angle_gamma   90.00
#
_symmetry.space_group_name_H-M   'P 1'
#
loop_
_entity.id
_entity.type
_entity.pdbx_description
1 polymer ?
#
loop_
_entity_poly.entity_id
_entity_poly.type
_entity_poly.pdbx_seq_one_letter_code
_entity_poly.pdbx_strand_id
1 'polypeptide(L)'
;LALLHLALKDVQTADKYMQEAVELGNEQAMVNAAIIDIKKGNYEEAARKLDGRKCIYNLALLQLLTGNTGNAIRTLDCCMDQTAEVNYLRAVCYARLDDVPGLVKNLREATKQEPAYKYKAKNDIEFRRYVSNYEFQTIVNN
;
A
#
# COMPACT_ATOMS: atom_id res chain seq x y z
N LEU A 1 21.25 -3.58 4.88
CA LEU A 1 21.21 -4.80 5.68
C LEU A 1 19.80 -5.14 6.16
N ALA A 2 19.11 -4.17 6.76
CA ALA A 2 17.78 -4.42 7.30
C ALA A 2 16.77 -4.81 6.23
N LEU A 3 16.82 -4.15 5.06
CA LEU A 3 15.93 -4.50 3.94
C LEU A 3 16.29 -5.87 3.35
N LEU A 4 17.56 -6.21 3.34
CA LEU A 4 18.00 -7.52 2.88
C LEU A 4 17.47 -8.63 3.78
N HIS A 5 17.50 -8.43 5.09
CA HIS A 5 16.94 -9.40 6.03
C HIS A 5 15.43 -9.56 5.84
N LEU A 6 14.72 -8.48 5.53
CA LEU A 6 13.29 -8.57 5.18
C LEU A 6 13.08 -9.44 3.94
N ALA A 7 13.91 -9.25 2.92
CA ALA A 7 13.82 -10.05 1.70
C ALA A 7 14.07 -11.54 1.98
N LEU A 8 14.89 -11.84 2.98
CA LEU A 8 15.16 -13.20 3.42
C LEU A 8 14.14 -13.69 4.45
N LYS A 9 13.11 -12.90 4.74
CA LYS A 9 12.04 -13.21 5.69
C LYS A 9 12.50 -13.32 7.14
N ASP A 10 13.65 -12.76 7.47
CA ASP A 10 14.16 -12.69 8.83
C ASP A 10 13.64 -11.43 9.51
N VAL A 11 12.36 -11.47 9.90
CA VAL A 11 11.66 -10.30 10.41
C VAL A 11 12.24 -9.80 11.74
N GLN A 12 12.64 -10.71 12.63
CA GLN A 12 13.18 -10.31 13.93
C GLN A 12 14.52 -9.62 13.82
N THR A 13 15.43 -10.18 13.01
CA THR A 13 16.74 -9.57 12.78
C THR A 13 16.60 -8.21 12.09
N ALA A 14 15.72 -8.12 11.09
CA ALA A 14 15.46 -6.89 10.39
C ALA A 14 14.89 -5.82 11.33
N ASP A 15 13.98 -6.20 12.22
CA ASP A 15 13.41 -5.31 13.23
C ASP A 15 14.49 -4.70 14.13
N LYS A 16 15.42 -5.52 14.58
CA LYS A 16 16.54 -5.06 15.41
C LYS A 16 17.39 -4.01 14.68
N TYR A 17 17.76 -4.28 13.42
CA TYR A 17 18.53 -3.34 12.63
C TYR A 17 17.77 -2.03 12.39
N MET A 18 16.47 -2.13 12.14
CA MET A 18 15.65 -0.94 11.92
C MET A 18 15.55 -0.09 13.18
N GLN A 19 15.45 -0.71 14.34
CA GLN A 19 15.39 0.03 15.60
C GLN A 19 16.69 0.74 15.90
N GLU A 20 17.83 0.10 15.63
CA GLU A 20 19.15 0.73 15.78
C GLU A 20 19.25 1.96 14.87
N ALA A 21 18.80 1.84 13.63
CA ALA A 21 18.84 2.95 12.68
C ALA A 21 17.91 4.08 13.09
N VAL A 22 16.74 3.76 13.66
CA VAL A 22 15.79 4.76 14.18
C VAL A 22 16.42 5.57 15.30
N GLU A 23 17.16 4.93 16.21
CA GLU A 23 17.88 5.60 17.29
C GLU A 23 18.91 6.61 16.74
N LEU A 24 19.42 6.38 15.54
CA LEU A 24 20.33 7.30 14.88
C LEU A 24 19.61 8.42 14.12
N GLY A 25 18.26 8.49 14.19
CA GLY A 25 17.48 9.54 13.57
C GLY A 25 17.27 9.39 12.07
N ASN A 26 17.43 8.19 11.52
CA ASN A 26 17.24 7.96 10.08
C ASN A 26 15.74 7.82 9.76
N GLU A 27 15.19 8.80 9.03
CA GLU A 27 13.75 8.78 8.70
C GLU A 27 13.34 7.60 7.81
N GLN A 28 14.18 7.21 6.87
CA GLN A 28 13.86 6.06 6.00
C GLN A 28 13.81 4.77 6.84
N ALA A 29 14.71 4.64 7.80
CA ALA A 29 14.69 3.50 8.70
C ALA A 29 13.42 3.48 9.56
N MET A 30 12.92 4.65 9.95
CA MET A 30 11.65 4.76 10.69
C MET A 30 10.49 4.20 9.86
N VAL A 31 10.41 4.59 8.59
CA VAL A 31 9.39 4.07 7.68
C VAL A 31 9.56 2.56 7.49
N ASN A 32 10.77 2.09 7.31
CA ASN A 32 11.04 0.65 7.14
C ASN A 32 10.67 -0.14 8.39
N ALA A 33 10.94 0.41 9.57
CA ALA A 33 10.53 -0.22 10.83
C ALA A 33 9.01 -0.30 10.95
N ALA A 34 8.30 0.74 10.50
CA ALA A 34 6.84 0.72 10.48
C ALA A 34 6.30 -0.36 9.53
N ILE A 35 6.96 -0.59 8.39
CA ILE A 35 6.58 -1.67 7.48
C ILE A 35 6.67 -3.03 8.19
N ILE A 36 7.73 -3.24 8.97
CA ILE A 36 7.87 -4.48 9.74
C ILE A 36 6.72 -4.62 10.74
N ASP A 37 6.38 -3.54 11.43
CA ASP A 37 5.27 -3.57 12.38
C ASP A 37 3.94 -3.90 11.69
N ILE A 38 3.71 -3.36 10.51
CA ILE A 38 2.52 -3.67 9.72
C ILE A 38 2.47 -5.17 9.39
N LYS A 39 3.60 -5.73 8.98
CA LYS A 39 3.69 -7.15 8.63
C LYS A 39 3.45 -8.06 9.83
N LYS A 40 3.82 -7.59 11.02
CA LYS A 40 3.57 -8.32 12.27
C LYS A 40 2.17 -8.11 12.82
N GLY A 41 1.39 -7.19 12.26
CA GLY A 41 0.09 -6.82 12.77
C GLY A 41 0.15 -5.82 13.91
N ASN A 42 1.31 -5.23 14.19
CA ASN A 42 1.50 -4.25 15.26
C ASN A 42 1.16 -2.85 14.76
N TYR A 43 -0.12 -2.61 14.49
CA TYR A 43 -0.57 -1.39 13.83
C TYR A 43 -0.39 -0.15 14.69
N GLU A 44 -0.53 -0.27 16.03
CA GLU A 44 -0.33 0.87 16.93
C GLU A 44 1.12 1.35 16.90
N GLU A 45 2.07 0.42 16.91
CA GLU A 45 3.49 0.75 16.82
C GLU A 45 3.82 1.38 15.47
N ALA A 46 3.26 0.83 14.38
CA ALA A 46 3.45 1.40 13.07
C ALA A 46 2.91 2.82 12.98
N ALA A 47 1.73 3.06 13.55
CA ALA A 47 1.13 4.39 13.55
C ALA A 47 2.01 5.40 14.29
N ARG A 48 2.58 4.99 15.42
CA ARG A 48 3.47 5.86 16.20
C ARG A 48 4.72 6.22 15.41
N LYS A 49 5.31 5.24 14.73
CA LYS A 49 6.51 5.45 13.91
C LYS A 49 6.25 6.32 12.70
N LEU A 50 5.03 6.31 12.17
CA LEU A 50 4.64 7.11 11.02
C LEU A 50 4.01 8.45 11.42
N ASP A 51 3.91 8.73 12.72
CA ASP A 51 3.33 9.96 13.23
C ASP A 51 4.08 11.17 12.64
N GLY A 52 3.33 12.18 12.24
CA GLY A 52 3.88 13.38 11.63
C GLY A 52 4.15 13.27 10.13
N ARG A 53 4.11 12.08 9.57
CA ARG A 53 4.21 11.88 8.12
C ARG A 53 2.83 11.96 7.50
N LYS A 54 2.73 12.53 6.31
CA LYS A 54 1.41 12.81 5.74
C LYS A 54 1.17 12.15 4.38
N CYS A 55 2.06 12.31 3.45
CA CYS A 55 1.79 11.94 2.06
C CYS A 55 2.71 10.81 1.61
N ILE A 56 2.63 9.66 2.31
CA ILE A 56 3.45 8.51 1.96
C ILE A 56 2.58 7.26 1.81
N TYR A 57 2.98 6.38 0.87
CA TYR A 57 2.28 5.16 0.54
C TYR A 57 2.08 4.26 1.78
N ASN A 58 3.10 4.11 2.62
CA ASN A 58 3.02 3.20 3.76
C ASN A 58 2.02 3.68 4.82
N LEU A 59 1.84 4.99 4.97
CA LEU A 59 0.80 5.51 5.85
C LEU A 59 -0.59 5.15 5.31
N ALA A 60 -0.79 5.31 4.00
CA ALA A 60 -2.05 4.94 3.36
C ALA A 60 -2.34 3.44 3.54
N LEU A 61 -1.33 2.61 3.36
CA LEU A 61 -1.47 1.17 3.56
C LEU A 61 -1.90 0.85 5.00
N LEU A 62 -1.26 1.47 5.98
CA LEU A 62 -1.62 1.30 7.39
C LEU A 62 -3.07 1.75 7.64
N GLN A 63 -3.45 2.90 7.12
CA GLN A 63 -4.80 3.42 7.27
C GLN A 63 -5.84 2.44 6.68
N LEU A 64 -5.55 1.88 5.51
CA LEU A 64 -6.43 0.89 4.90
C LEU A 64 -6.55 -0.36 5.78
N LEU A 65 -5.43 -0.87 6.28
CA LEU A 65 -5.41 -2.08 7.10
C LEU A 65 -6.12 -1.89 8.44
N THR A 66 -6.18 -0.67 8.94
CA THR A 66 -6.86 -0.36 10.20
C THR A 66 -8.31 0.11 10.00
N GLY A 67 -8.82 0.03 8.77
CA GLY A 67 -10.21 0.34 8.49
C GLY A 67 -10.49 1.80 8.16
N ASN A 68 -9.45 2.64 8.05
CA ASN A 68 -9.57 4.06 7.75
C ASN A 68 -9.43 4.33 6.25
N THR A 69 -10.31 3.72 5.47
CA THR A 69 -10.21 3.73 4.00
C THR A 69 -10.28 5.14 3.42
N GLY A 70 -11.16 5.99 3.92
CA GLY A 70 -11.25 7.37 3.44
C GLY A 70 -9.97 8.17 3.67
N ASN A 71 -9.34 7.99 4.83
CA ASN A 71 -8.07 8.63 5.12
C ASN A 71 -6.95 8.10 4.24
N ALA A 72 -6.98 6.79 3.94
CA ALA A 72 -6.00 6.20 3.03
C ALA A 72 -6.07 6.86 1.65
N ILE A 73 -7.27 7.10 1.13
CA ILE A 73 -7.44 7.78 -0.15
C ILE A 73 -6.85 9.20 -0.10
N ARG A 74 -7.13 9.94 0.97
CA ARG A 74 -6.59 11.30 1.12
C ARG A 74 -5.07 11.29 1.15
N THR A 75 -4.49 10.33 1.85
CA THR A 75 -3.03 10.17 1.92
C THR A 75 -2.46 9.88 0.55
N LEU A 76 -3.09 8.99 -0.22
CA LEU A 76 -2.64 8.66 -1.58
C LEU A 76 -2.78 9.86 -2.52
N ASP A 77 -3.87 10.64 -2.35
CA ASP A 77 -4.10 11.81 -3.20
C ASP A 77 -3.03 12.88 -3.02
N CYS A 78 -2.44 12.99 -1.83
CA CYS A 78 -1.39 13.98 -1.59
C CYS A 78 0.03 13.48 -1.88
N CYS A 79 0.21 12.20 -2.24
CA CYS A 79 1.53 11.70 -2.63
C CYS A 79 2.06 12.49 -3.84
N MET A 80 3.31 12.93 -3.76
CA MET A 80 3.90 13.71 -4.85
C MET A 80 3.99 12.92 -6.14
N ASP A 81 4.36 11.65 -6.02
CA ASP A 81 4.48 10.76 -7.18
C ASP A 81 3.25 9.86 -7.24
N GLN A 82 2.45 10.05 -8.27
CA GLN A 82 1.27 9.22 -8.52
C GLN A 82 1.69 7.98 -9.31
N THR A 83 2.40 7.08 -8.62
CA THR A 83 2.96 5.87 -9.21
C THR A 83 1.87 4.82 -9.46
N ALA A 84 2.24 3.75 -10.17
CA ALA A 84 1.34 2.62 -10.37
C ALA A 84 0.92 2.02 -9.03
N GLU A 85 1.83 1.93 -8.06
CA GLU A 85 1.52 1.43 -6.72
C GLU A 85 0.47 2.29 -6.02
N VAL A 86 0.62 3.61 -6.07
CA VAL A 86 -0.33 4.55 -5.48
C VAL A 86 -1.69 4.38 -6.11
N ASN A 87 -1.75 4.34 -7.44
CA ASN A 87 -3.01 4.19 -8.16
C ASN A 87 -3.67 2.83 -7.88
N TYR A 88 -2.86 1.78 -7.78
CA TYR A 88 -3.38 0.44 -7.48
C TYR A 88 -3.98 0.38 -6.06
N LEU A 89 -3.26 0.91 -5.07
CA LEU A 89 -3.77 0.93 -3.70
C LEU A 89 -5.03 1.77 -3.58
N ARG A 90 -5.09 2.89 -4.31
CA ARG A 90 -6.30 3.71 -4.35
C ARG A 90 -7.46 2.94 -4.96
N ALA A 91 -7.22 2.15 -6.00
CA ALA A 91 -8.24 1.29 -6.58
C ALA A 91 -8.77 0.28 -5.55
N VAL A 92 -7.88 -0.30 -4.74
CA VAL A 92 -8.28 -1.20 -3.65
C VAL A 92 -9.18 -0.47 -2.65
N CYS A 93 -8.82 0.76 -2.29
CA CYS A 93 -9.63 1.57 -1.38
C CYS A 93 -11.04 1.79 -1.93
N TYR A 94 -11.14 2.16 -3.20
CA TYR A 94 -12.45 2.36 -3.83
C TYR A 94 -13.25 1.05 -3.95
N ALA A 95 -12.56 -0.07 -4.17
CA ALA A 95 -13.22 -1.37 -4.18
C ALA A 95 -13.86 -1.67 -2.82
N ARG A 96 -13.17 -1.36 -1.73
CA ARG A 96 -13.71 -1.56 -0.38
C ARG A 96 -14.88 -0.64 -0.08
N LEU A 97 -14.91 0.54 -0.71
CA LEU A 97 -16.02 1.47 -0.56
C LEU A 97 -17.15 1.20 -1.56
N ASP A 98 -17.02 0.18 -2.39
CA ASP A 98 -17.95 -0.15 -3.46
C ASP A 98 -18.19 1.01 -4.42
N ASP A 99 -17.14 1.77 -4.68
CA ASP A 99 -17.14 2.88 -5.64
C ASP A 99 -16.53 2.39 -6.96
N VAL A 100 -17.37 1.88 -7.85
CA VAL A 100 -16.91 1.28 -9.11
C VAL A 100 -16.24 2.31 -10.02
N PRO A 101 -16.77 3.53 -10.22
CA PRO A 101 -16.07 4.52 -11.04
C PRO A 101 -14.67 4.85 -10.51
N GLY A 102 -14.50 4.98 -9.20
CA GLY A 102 -13.20 5.23 -8.60
C GLY A 102 -12.25 4.07 -8.80
N LEU A 103 -12.73 2.84 -8.59
CA LEU A 103 -11.96 1.62 -8.83
C LEU A 103 -11.46 1.57 -10.28
N VAL A 104 -12.36 1.75 -11.24
CA VAL A 104 -12.04 1.65 -12.67
C VAL A 104 -11.01 2.70 -13.07
N LYS A 105 -11.23 3.94 -12.67
CA LYS A 105 -10.32 5.04 -13.00
C LYS A 105 -8.90 4.76 -12.51
N ASN A 106 -8.76 4.37 -11.25
CA ASN A 106 -7.45 4.19 -10.64
C ASN A 106 -6.77 2.90 -11.12
N LEU A 107 -7.53 1.83 -11.31
CA LEU A 107 -6.96 0.59 -11.83
C LEU A 107 -6.49 0.76 -13.28
N ARG A 108 -7.25 1.50 -14.09
CA ARG A 108 -6.85 1.79 -15.48
C ARG A 108 -5.52 2.55 -15.50
N GLU A 109 -5.38 3.55 -14.64
CA GLU A 109 -4.13 4.31 -14.57
C GLU A 109 -2.96 3.44 -14.09
N ALA A 110 -3.18 2.60 -13.07
CA ALA A 110 -2.15 1.70 -12.56
C ALA A 110 -1.66 0.74 -13.64
N THR A 111 -2.58 0.12 -14.37
CA THR A 111 -2.23 -0.86 -15.41
C THR A 111 -1.62 -0.20 -16.65
N LYS A 112 -1.94 1.07 -16.89
CA LYS A 112 -1.33 1.84 -17.97
C LYS A 112 0.14 2.12 -17.64
N GLN A 113 0.44 2.47 -16.42
CA GLN A 113 1.81 2.73 -15.97
C GLN A 113 2.62 1.45 -15.84
N GLU A 114 1.99 0.38 -15.30
CA GLU A 114 2.66 -0.90 -15.09
C GLU A 114 1.73 -2.04 -15.52
N PRO A 115 1.90 -2.56 -16.74
CA PRO A 115 1.01 -3.61 -17.25
C PRO A 115 0.95 -4.89 -16.40
N ALA A 116 1.99 -5.18 -15.62
CA ALA A 116 1.98 -6.34 -14.73
C ALA A 116 0.84 -6.31 -13.73
N TYR A 117 0.32 -5.13 -13.41
CA TYR A 117 -0.82 -5.01 -12.51
C TYR A 117 -2.12 -5.57 -13.10
N LYS A 118 -2.21 -5.78 -14.40
CA LYS A 118 -3.37 -6.47 -14.99
C LYS A 118 -3.50 -7.88 -14.44
N TYR A 119 -2.39 -8.61 -14.43
CA TYR A 119 -2.37 -9.97 -13.90
C TYR A 119 -2.63 -9.98 -12.39
N LYS A 120 -2.00 -9.06 -11.67
CA LYS A 120 -2.20 -8.94 -10.23
C LYS A 120 -3.66 -8.67 -9.89
N ALA A 121 -4.30 -7.72 -10.57
CA ALA A 121 -5.68 -7.37 -10.32
C ALA A 121 -6.64 -8.52 -10.63
N LYS A 122 -6.37 -9.27 -11.70
CA LYS A 122 -7.19 -10.41 -12.09
C LYS A 122 -7.26 -11.47 -10.99
N ASN A 123 -6.18 -11.61 -10.20
CA ASN A 123 -6.04 -12.64 -9.18
C ASN A 123 -6.12 -12.07 -7.75
N ASP A 124 -6.41 -10.78 -7.61
CA ASP A 124 -6.45 -10.12 -6.30
C ASP A 124 -7.81 -10.32 -5.66
N ILE A 125 -7.80 -10.83 -4.42
CA ILE A 125 -9.03 -11.04 -3.66
C ILE A 125 -9.80 -9.75 -3.44
N GLU A 126 -9.11 -8.60 -3.40
CA GLU A 126 -9.73 -7.29 -3.21
C GLU A 126 -10.72 -6.93 -4.34
N PHE A 127 -10.51 -7.49 -5.53
CA PHE A 127 -11.34 -7.20 -6.69
C PHE A 127 -12.29 -8.34 -7.06
N ARG A 128 -12.39 -9.37 -6.21
CA ARG A 128 -13.22 -10.55 -6.51
C ARG A 128 -14.67 -10.18 -6.83
N ARG A 129 -15.22 -9.18 -6.14
CA ARG A 129 -16.61 -8.76 -6.35
C ARG A 129 -16.85 -8.15 -7.73
N TYR A 130 -15.79 -7.75 -8.42
CA TYR A 130 -15.88 -6.99 -9.67
C TYR A 130 -15.42 -7.79 -10.89
N VAL A 131 -15.16 -9.09 -10.73
CA VAL A 131 -14.63 -9.92 -11.84
C VAL A 131 -15.60 -10.04 -13.01
N SER A 132 -16.92 -9.87 -12.77
CA SER A 132 -17.91 -9.87 -13.85
C SER A 132 -18.23 -8.46 -14.37
N ASN A 133 -17.66 -7.41 -13.79
CA ASN A 133 -17.89 -6.05 -14.26
C ASN A 133 -17.20 -5.85 -15.62
N TYR A 134 -17.94 -5.32 -16.58
CA TYR A 134 -17.43 -5.16 -17.95
C TYR A 134 -16.19 -4.28 -18.01
N GLU A 135 -16.22 -3.13 -17.35
CA GLU A 135 -15.08 -2.21 -17.36
C GLU A 135 -13.85 -2.82 -16.69
N PHE A 136 -14.06 -3.54 -15.58
CA PHE A 136 -12.96 -4.25 -14.92
C PHE A 136 -12.34 -5.29 -15.87
N GLN A 137 -13.17 -6.09 -16.54
CA GLN A 137 -12.69 -7.09 -17.49
C GLN A 137 -11.90 -6.48 -18.63
N THR A 138 -12.36 -5.33 -19.13
CA THR A 138 -11.69 -4.61 -20.21
C THR A 138 -10.29 -4.18 -19.79
N ILE A 139 -10.13 -3.73 -18.53
CA ILE A 139 -8.83 -3.30 -18.01
C ILE A 139 -7.87 -4.49 -17.89
N VAL A 140 -8.31 -5.59 -17.27
CA VAL A 140 -7.40 -6.69 -16.91
C VAL A 140 -7.14 -7.67 -18.06
N ASN A 141 -7.99 -7.70 -19.08
CA ASN A 141 -7.86 -8.63 -20.20
C ASN A 141 -7.27 -7.99 -21.47
N ASN A 142 -7.04 -6.69 -21.46
CA ASN A 142 -6.41 -5.98 -22.57
C ASN A 142 -4.98 -5.63 -22.22
#